data_a2a2fcf0cb221d60a74d8f16c453af6c
#
_entry.id   a2a2fcf0cb221d60a74d8f16c453af6c
#
_cell.length_a   1.000
_cell.length_b   1.000
_cell.length_c   1.000
_cell.angle_alpha   90.00
_cell.angle_beta   90.00
_cell.angle_gamma   90.00
#
_symmetry.space_group_name_H-M   'P 1'
#
loop_
_entity.id
_entity.type
_entity.pdbx_description
1 polymer ?
#
loop_
_entity_poly.entity_id
_entity_poly.type
_entity_poly.pdbx_seq_one_letter_code
_entity_poly.pdbx_strand_id
1 'polypeptide(L)'
;VSEQPTPQQVRRALVRAERGSALDVAEAAALLAATGDDLDRLTAVAARVREAGLVAAGRVVDGRGVVTYSPKVFIPVTRLCRDRCHYCTFVETPGHAAREGRAPYLSPDEILALASQGAELGCLEALFTLGDRPEDRWPEARAWLDEQGYDSTLAYVRAMAIRVLEETGLLPHLNPGVMSWEELNRLKPVSPSMGMMLETTSRRLFETRGAAHFGSPDKDPAVRLRVLEDAGRLSIPFTTGLLVGIGEDLTERAETIFALRRISRTYGAVQEVIVQNFRAKPDTAMRHADDLGLDEYRAAIAVTRIVLGPKARVQAPPNLVD
;
A
#
# COMPACT_ATOMS: atom_id res chain seq x y z
N VAL A 1 -18.98 15.26 9.51
CA VAL A 1 -17.69 15.60 10.15
C VAL A 1 -17.76 15.00 11.54
N SER A 2 -16.95 14.00 11.83
CA SER A 2 -16.84 13.44 13.19
C SER A 2 -16.32 14.51 14.14
N GLU A 3 -16.85 14.52 15.37
CA GLU A 3 -16.42 15.45 16.41
C GLU A 3 -14.95 15.17 16.77
N GLN A 4 -14.13 16.20 16.88
CA GLN A 4 -12.71 16.04 17.23
C GLN A 4 -12.59 15.47 18.65
N PRO A 5 -11.73 14.48 18.88
CA PRO A 5 -11.54 13.90 20.20
C PRO A 5 -11.06 14.95 21.22
N THR A 6 -11.64 14.92 22.41
CA THR A 6 -11.23 15.80 23.51
C THR A 6 -9.87 15.37 24.09
N PRO A 7 -9.09 16.28 24.69
CA PRO A 7 -7.84 15.92 25.37
C PRO A 7 -8.02 14.86 26.46
N GLN A 8 -9.19 14.80 27.10
CA GLN A 8 -9.49 13.77 28.10
C GLN A 8 -9.64 12.38 27.47
N GLN A 9 -10.29 12.29 26.30
CA GLN A 9 -10.42 11.03 25.54
C GLN A 9 -9.05 10.55 25.09
N VAL A 10 -8.19 11.42 24.56
CA VAL A 10 -6.80 11.10 24.20
C VAL A 10 -6.03 10.52 25.38
N ARG A 11 -6.00 11.22 26.52
CA ARG A 11 -5.29 10.76 27.71
C ARG A 11 -5.83 9.44 28.27
N ARG A 12 -7.15 9.23 28.23
CA ARG A 12 -7.77 7.96 28.69
C ARG A 12 -7.34 6.79 27.76
N ALA A 13 -7.39 6.98 26.47
CA ALA A 13 -6.94 5.98 25.49
C ALA A 13 -5.44 5.68 25.63
N LEU A 14 -4.63 6.72 25.87
CA LEU A 14 -3.18 6.60 26.07
C LEU A 14 -2.84 5.75 27.30
N VAL A 15 -3.50 5.99 28.44
CA VAL A 15 -3.32 5.16 29.65
C VAL A 15 -3.65 3.68 29.38
N ARG A 16 -4.68 3.39 28.59
CA ARG A 16 -5.01 2.01 28.19
C ARG A 16 -3.92 1.40 27.30
N ALA A 17 -3.43 2.17 26.31
CA ALA A 17 -2.33 1.73 25.45
C ALA A 17 -1.04 1.45 26.24
N GLU A 18 -0.70 2.30 27.20
CA GLU A 18 0.47 2.12 28.10
C GLU A 18 0.38 0.83 28.93
N ARG A 19 -0.82 0.44 29.33
CA ARG A 19 -1.10 -0.80 30.07
C ARG A 19 -1.13 -2.04 29.17
N GLY A 20 -0.98 -1.88 27.85
CA GLY A 20 -1.09 -2.98 26.90
C GLY A 20 -2.53 -3.48 26.70
N SER A 21 -3.55 -2.71 27.13
CA SER A 21 -4.94 -3.07 26.92
C SER A 21 -5.32 -2.97 25.45
N ALA A 22 -6.18 -3.88 24.98
CA ALA A 22 -6.72 -3.79 23.63
C ALA A 22 -7.53 -2.50 23.46
N LEU A 23 -7.25 -1.79 22.37
CA LEU A 23 -7.99 -0.59 21.99
C LEU A 23 -9.19 -0.96 21.12
N ASP A 24 -10.23 -0.15 21.19
CA ASP A 24 -11.31 -0.11 20.21
C ASP A 24 -11.11 0.99 19.16
N VAL A 25 -12.03 1.10 18.19
CA VAL A 25 -11.95 2.08 17.10
C VAL A 25 -11.99 3.51 17.61
N ALA A 26 -12.85 3.80 18.60
CA ALA A 26 -12.99 5.15 19.16
C ALA A 26 -11.73 5.57 19.94
N GLU A 27 -11.14 4.67 20.69
CA GLU A 27 -9.87 4.90 21.41
C GLU A 27 -8.70 5.10 20.44
N ALA A 28 -8.64 4.33 19.35
CA ALA A 28 -7.65 4.52 18.31
C ALA A 28 -7.84 5.86 17.59
N ALA A 29 -9.07 6.23 17.26
CA ALA A 29 -9.38 7.53 16.67
C ALA A 29 -8.96 8.69 17.61
N ALA A 30 -9.18 8.55 18.92
CA ALA A 30 -8.72 9.52 19.90
C ALA A 30 -7.18 9.64 19.91
N LEU A 31 -6.45 8.52 19.86
CA LEU A 31 -4.98 8.54 19.84
C LEU A 31 -4.40 9.13 18.53
N LEU A 32 -5.11 9.03 17.42
CA LEU A 32 -4.71 9.68 16.16
C LEU A 32 -4.72 11.23 16.26
N ALA A 33 -5.41 11.81 17.24
CA ALA A 33 -5.42 13.24 17.53
C ALA A 33 -4.33 13.65 18.55
N ALA A 34 -3.44 12.75 18.99
CA ALA A 34 -2.41 13.05 19.97
C ALA A 34 -1.38 14.06 19.43
N THR A 35 -1.03 15.06 20.24
CA THR A 35 -0.02 16.08 19.94
C THR A 35 0.89 16.31 21.14
N GLY A 36 2.03 16.97 20.96
CA GLY A 36 2.96 17.33 22.04
C GLY A 36 3.34 16.12 22.92
N ASP A 37 3.33 16.29 24.24
CA ASP A 37 3.70 15.26 25.21
C ASP A 37 2.88 13.97 25.08
N ASP A 38 1.58 14.08 24.75
CA ASP A 38 0.74 12.89 24.53
C ASP A 38 1.17 12.12 23.29
N LEU A 39 1.63 12.78 22.22
CA LEU A 39 2.22 12.14 21.05
C LEU A 39 3.55 11.45 21.36
N ASP A 40 4.41 12.09 22.15
CA ASP A 40 5.70 11.50 22.54
C ASP A 40 5.50 10.26 23.41
N ARG A 41 4.55 10.26 24.33
CA ARG A 41 4.13 9.09 25.09
C ARG A 41 3.56 7.98 24.19
N LEU A 42 2.73 8.33 23.21
CA LEU A 42 2.15 7.40 22.24
C LEU A 42 3.23 6.72 21.41
N THR A 43 4.19 7.48 20.90
CA THR A 43 5.32 6.93 20.12
C THR A 43 6.22 6.03 20.99
N ALA A 44 6.41 6.35 22.26
CA ALA A 44 7.14 5.49 23.20
C ALA A 44 6.40 4.16 23.44
N VAL A 45 5.06 4.16 23.53
CA VAL A 45 4.27 2.91 23.59
C VAL A 45 4.48 2.07 22.33
N ALA A 46 4.38 2.68 21.15
CA ALA A 46 4.59 2.01 19.88
C ALA A 46 5.99 1.41 19.75
N ALA A 47 7.03 2.13 20.21
CA ALA A 47 8.40 1.63 20.26
C ALA A 47 8.53 0.38 21.13
N ARG A 48 7.96 0.39 22.35
CA ARG A 48 7.96 -0.81 23.24
C ARG A 48 7.27 -2.01 22.58
N VAL A 49 6.12 -1.79 21.90
CA VAL A 49 5.42 -2.87 21.17
C VAL A 49 6.31 -3.44 20.06
N ARG A 50 7.02 -2.58 19.31
CA ARG A 50 7.97 -3.00 18.26
C ARG A 50 9.12 -3.80 18.85
N GLU A 51 9.75 -3.30 19.92
CA GLU A 51 10.88 -3.96 20.58
C GLU A 51 10.50 -5.34 21.10
N ALA A 52 9.36 -5.46 21.78
CA ALA A 52 8.84 -6.75 22.23
C ALA A 52 8.68 -7.73 21.06
N GLY A 53 8.23 -7.25 19.90
CA GLY A 53 8.11 -8.06 18.69
C GLY A 53 9.46 -8.51 18.13
N LEU A 54 10.47 -7.65 18.14
CA LEU A 54 11.83 -7.98 17.68
C LEU A 54 12.48 -9.03 18.61
N VAL A 55 12.35 -8.85 19.91
CA VAL A 55 12.85 -9.83 20.91
C VAL A 55 12.16 -11.19 20.71
N ALA A 56 10.84 -11.21 20.61
CA ALA A 56 10.08 -12.46 20.42
C ALA A 56 10.40 -13.16 19.09
N ALA A 57 10.84 -12.42 18.08
CA ALA A 57 11.25 -12.95 16.78
C ALA A 57 12.76 -13.30 16.69
N GLY A 58 13.53 -13.16 17.77
CA GLY A 58 14.98 -13.35 17.76
C GLY A 58 15.75 -12.33 16.88
N ARG A 59 15.17 -11.16 16.64
CA ARG A 59 15.74 -10.11 15.78
C ARG A 59 16.40 -9.00 16.59
N VAL A 60 17.25 -9.41 17.54
CA VAL A 60 18.06 -8.50 18.34
C VAL A 60 19.51 -9.02 18.30
N VAL A 61 20.44 -8.18 17.87
CA VAL A 61 21.88 -8.46 17.84
C VAL A 61 22.58 -7.38 18.65
N ASP A 62 23.43 -7.78 19.59
CA ASP A 62 24.18 -6.87 20.49
C ASP A 62 23.28 -5.81 21.17
N GLY A 63 22.09 -6.23 21.62
CA GLY A 63 21.11 -5.35 22.27
C GLY A 63 20.38 -4.39 21.31
N ARG A 64 20.62 -4.47 20.01
CA ARG A 64 19.99 -3.62 18.99
C ARG A 64 19.01 -4.40 18.14
N GLY A 65 17.85 -3.83 17.89
CA GLY A 65 16.86 -4.40 17.00
C GLY A 65 17.35 -4.40 15.54
N VAL A 66 17.22 -5.55 14.88
CA VAL A 66 17.56 -5.69 13.46
C VAL A 66 16.42 -5.13 12.61
N VAL A 67 16.76 -4.21 11.71
CA VAL A 67 15.87 -3.71 10.66
C VAL A 67 16.25 -4.37 9.35
N THR A 68 15.30 -5.04 8.73
CA THR A 68 15.50 -5.67 7.42
C THR A 68 14.97 -4.75 6.32
N TYR A 69 15.59 -4.81 5.18
CA TYR A 69 15.12 -4.18 3.95
C TYR A 69 15.27 -5.14 2.78
N SER A 70 14.47 -4.95 1.73
CA SER A 70 14.61 -5.69 0.49
C SER A 70 14.90 -4.70 -0.64
N PRO A 71 16.11 -4.72 -1.22
CA PRO A 71 16.41 -3.91 -2.39
C PRO A 71 15.60 -4.45 -3.58
N LYS A 72 14.80 -3.57 -4.20
CA LYS A 72 13.92 -3.93 -5.32
C LYS A 72 14.19 -3.04 -6.51
N VAL A 73 14.19 -3.61 -7.70
CA VAL A 73 14.09 -2.82 -8.93
C VAL A 73 12.62 -2.55 -9.23
N PHE A 74 12.30 -1.30 -9.52
CA PHE A 74 10.95 -0.86 -9.87
C PHE A 74 10.71 -1.01 -11.37
N ILE A 75 9.69 -1.79 -11.75
CA ILE A 75 9.32 -2.05 -13.14
C ILE A 75 7.91 -1.48 -13.39
N PRO A 76 7.79 -0.28 -13.98
CA PRO A 76 6.51 0.35 -14.27
C PRO A 76 5.91 -0.20 -15.57
N VAL A 77 5.34 -1.39 -15.55
CA VAL A 77 4.88 -2.14 -16.72
C VAL A 77 3.97 -1.33 -17.64
N THR A 78 3.03 -0.57 -17.06
CA THR A 78 2.21 0.41 -17.77
C THR A 78 1.84 1.56 -16.83
N ARG A 79 1.79 2.77 -17.37
CA ARG A 79 1.31 3.97 -16.68
C ARG A 79 -0.14 4.30 -17.03
N LEU A 80 -0.77 3.53 -17.91
CA LEU A 80 -2.20 3.63 -18.17
C LEU A 80 -2.98 2.93 -17.07
N CYS A 81 -4.13 3.47 -16.68
CA CYS A 81 -4.97 2.93 -15.63
C CYS A 81 -6.44 3.20 -15.95
N ARG A 82 -7.35 2.32 -15.53
CA ARG A 82 -8.78 2.63 -15.63
C ARG A 82 -9.29 3.53 -14.51
N ASP A 83 -8.60 3.57 -13.36
CA ASP A 83 -8.91 4.45 -12.24
C ASP A 83 -8.53 5.92 -12.51
N ARG A 84 -9.08 6.81 -11.68
CA ARG A 84 -8.87 8.27 -11.72
C ARG A 84 -8.60 8.84 -10.33
N CYS A 85 -7.73 8.16 -9.56
CA CYS A 85 -7.39 8.62 -8.22
C CYS A 85 -6.84 10.04 -8.25
N HIS A 86 -7.46 10.93 -7.49
CA HIS A 86 -7.21 12.38 -7.59
C HIS A 86 -5.81 12.81 -7.14
N TYR A 87 -5.08 11.95 -6.44
CA TYR A 87 -3.72 12.16 -5.95
C TYR A 87 -2.63 11.46 -6.78
N CYS A 88 -3.02 10.64 -7.77
CA CYS A 88 -2.06 9.77 -8.45
C CYS A 88 -1.21 10.53 -9.47
N THR A 89 0.11 10.46 -9.31
CA THR A 89 1.11 11.00 -10.24
C THR A 89 1.68 9.96 -11.18
N PHE A 90 1.37 8.70 -10.95
CA PHE A 90 1.89 7.59 -11.75
C PHE A 90 1.16 7.46 -13.09
N VAL A 91 -0.14 7.77 -13.10
CA VAL A 91 -1.02 7.54 -14.26
C VAL A 91 -0.89 8.63 -15.30
N GLU A 92 -0.80 8.21 -16.56
CA GLU A 92 -0.85 9.09 -17.73
C GLU A 92 -1.99 8.70 -18.70
N THR A 93 -2.23 9.51 -19.71
CA THR A 93 -3.17 9.21 -20.80
C THR A 93 -2.44 8.65 -22.02
N PRO A 94 -3.08 7.80 -22.87
CA PRO A 94 -2.47 7.31 -24.10
C PRO A 94 -1.95 8.42 -25.00
N GLY A 95 -2.72 9.52 -25.12
CA GLY A 95 -2.30 10.66 -25.93
C GLY A 95 -1.07 11.40 -25.38
N HIS A 96 -0.84 11.38 -24.05
CA HIS A 96 0.39 11.88 -23.46
C HIS A 96 1.57 10.94 -23.74
N ALA A 97 1.40 9.66 -23.48
CA ALA A 97 2.41 8.64 -23.78
C ALA A 97 2.86 8.69 -25.25
N ALA A 98 1.91 8.75 -26.18
CA ALA A 98 2.20 8.82 -27.61
C ALA A 98 3.00 10.07 -28.02
N ARG A 99 2.71 11.26 -27.45
CA ARG A 99 3.50 12.49 -27.72
C ARG A 99 4.94 12.37 -27.24
N GLU A 100 5.18 11.59 -26.20
CA GLU A 100 6.52 11.32 -25.67
C GLU A 100 7.18 10.10 -26.33
N GLY A 101 6.57 9.54 -27.38
CA GLY A 101 7.08 8.36 -28.09
C GLY A 101 7.03 7.05 -27.29
N ARG A 102 6.19 6.97 -26.27
CA ARG A 102 6.05 5.77 -25.44
C ARG A 102 4.87 4.90 -25.87
N ALA A 103 5.09 3.59 -25.83
CA ALA A 103 4.03 2.59 -26.00
C ALA A 103 3.12 2.52 -24.75
N PRO A 104 1.90 1.94 -24.87
CA PRO A 104 1.00 1.70 -23.74
C PRO A 104 1.60 0.87 -22.61
N TYR A 105 2.49 -0.05 -22.94
CA TYR A 105 3.22 -0.91 -21.99
C TYR A 105 4.70 -0.88 -22.30
N LEU A 106 5.54 -1.14 -21.30
CA LEU A 106 6.93 -1.50 -21.55
C LEU A 106 6.97 -2.81 -22.35
N SER A 107 7.85 -2.87 -23.35
CA SER A 107 8.12 -4.08 -24.11
C SER A 107 8.82 -5.13 -23.23
N PRO A 108 8.82 -6.42 -23.65
CA PRO A 108 9.57 -7.45 -22.94
C PRO A 108 11.05 -7.12 -22.77
N ASP A 109 11.69 -6.54 -23.79
CA ASP A 109 13.12 -6.17 -23.73
C ASP A 109 13.38 -5.02 -22.76
N GLU A 110 12.50 -4.02 -22.68
CA GLU A 110 12.61 -2.93 -21.69
C GLU A 110 12.46 -3.44 -20.26
N ILE A 111 11.51 -4.36 -20.02
CA ILE A 111 11.30 -4.99 -18.70
C ILE A 111 12.54 -5.77 -18.29
N LEU A 112 13.10 -6.58 -19.19
CA LEU A 112 14.30 -7.37 -18.92
C LEU A 112 15.54 -6.52 -18.73
N ALA A 113 15.70 -5.44 -19.49
CA ALA A 113 16.80 -4.51 -19.32
C ALA A 113 16.77 -3.86 -17.92
N LEU A 114 15.59 -3.42 -17.45
CA LEU A 114 15.41 -2.89 -16.09
C LEU A 114 15.71 -3.96 -15.03
N ALA A 115 15.19 -5.17 -15.21
CA ALA A 115 15.42 -6.27 -14.29
C ALA A 115 16.90 -6.65 -14.19
N SER A 116 17.59 -6.77 -15.34
CA SER A 116 19.04 -7.07 -15.39
C SER A 116 19.86 -6.00 -14.69
N GLN A 117 19.58 -4.71 -14.95
CA GLN A 117 20.22 -3.60 -14.25
C GLN A 117 19.99 -3.70 -12.73
N GLY A 118 18.77 -4.04 -12.30
CA GLY A 118 18.46 -4.26 -10.89
C GLY A 118 19.28 -5.41 -10.29
N ALA A 119 19.40 -6.53 -10.99
CA ALA A 119 20.19 -7.68 -10.56
C ALA A 119 21.68 -7.32 -10.42
N GLU A 120 22.25 -6.60 -11.39
CA GLU A 120 23.63 -6.10 -11.34
C GLU A 120 23.88 -5.17 -10.14
N LEU A 121 22.89 -4.39 -9.72
CA LEU A 121 22.92 -3.53 -8.54
C LEU A 121 22.65 -4.28 -7.23
N GLY A 122 22.48 -5.59 -7.25
CA GLY A 122 22.25 -6.43 -6.09
C GLY A 122 20.83 -6.40 -5.55
N CYS A 123 19.84 -6.02 -6.35
CA CYS A 123 18.43 -6.20 -6.01
C CYS A 123 18.11 -7.69 -5.85
N LEU A 124 17.16 -8.00 -4.97
CA LEU A 124 16.66 -9.35 -4.74
C LEU A 124 15.29 -9.57 -5.35
N GLU A 125 14.55 -8.51 -5.54
CA GLU A 125 13.17 -8.54 -6.03
C GLU A 125 12.96 -7.57 -7.18
N ALA A 126 12.06 -7.96 -8.10
CA ALA A 126 11.53 -7.11 -9.15
C ALA A 126 10.09 -6.71 -8.79
N LEU A 127 9.88 -5.42 -8.49
CA LEU A 127 8.58 -4.87 -8.16
C LEU A 127 7.85 -4.45 -9.43
N PHE A 128 6.90 -5.27 -9.86
CA PHE A 128 6.00 -4.97 -10.96
C PHE A 128 4.89 -4.04 -10.48
N THR A 129 4.97 -2.78 -10.84
CA THR A 129 3.96 -1.76 -10.53
C THR A 129 3.31 -1.27 -11.81
N LEU A 130 1.99 -1.11 -11.79
CA LEU A 130 1.24 -0.75 -12.99
C LEU A 130 -0.10 -0.10 -12.63
N GLY A 131 -0.71 0.54 -13.63
CA GLY A 131 -2.09 0.96 -13.54
C GLY A 131 -3.04 -0.22 -13.62
N ASP A 132 -4.19 -0.11 -12.94
CA ASP A 132 -5.19 -1.16 -12.86
C ASP A 132 -5.96 -1.28 -14.18
N ARG A 133 -6.02 -2.48 -14.77
CA ARG A 133 -6.82 -2.88 -15.95
C ARG A 133 -6.98 -1.79 -17.01
N PRO A 134 -5.90 -1.26 -17.58
CA PRO A 134 -6.00 -0.17 -18.56
C PRO A 134 -6.78 -0.59 -19.81
N GLU A 135 -6.76 -1.86 -20.20
CA GLU A 135 -7.50 -2.41 -21.33
C GLU A 135 -9.02 -2.27 -21.23
N ASP A 136 -9.56 -2.14 -20.00
CA ASP A 136 -11.00 -1.95 -19.78
C ASP A 136 -11.44 -0.49 -20.06
N ARG A 137 -10.48 0.42 -20.20
CA ARG A 137 -10.76 1.85 -20.41
C ARG A 137 -10.17 2.40 -21.70
N TRP A 138 -8.99 1.90 -22.07
CA TRP A 138 -8.18 2.48 -23.14
C TRP A 138 -8.06 1.50 -24.31
N PRO A 139 -8.67 1.83 -25.47
CA PRO A 139 -8.53 1.00 -26.68
C PRO A 139 -7.09 0.76 -27.10
N GLU A 140 -6.21 1.74 -26.85
CA GLU A 140 -4.78 1.64 -27.18
C GLU A 140 -4.09 0.54 -26.34
N ALA A 141 -4.48 0.42 -25.07
CA ALA A 141 -3.97 -0.66 -24.21
C ALA A 141 -4.47 -2.01 -24.70
N ARG A 142 -5.76 -2.13 -25.07
CA ARG A 142 -6.33 -3.36 -25.64
C ARG A 142 -5.65 -3.74 -26.94
N ALA A 143 -5.52 -2.80 -27.87
CA ALA A 143 -4.89 -3.05 -29.18
C ALA A 143 -3.44 -3.53 -29.05
N TRP A 144 -2.66 -2.94 -28.12
CA TRP A 144 -1.30 -3.36 -27.85
C TRP A 144 -1.24 -4.81 -27.33
N LEU A 145 -2.12 -5.17 -26.38
CA LEU A 145 -2.19 -6.54 -25.86
C LEU A 145 -2.55 -7.55 -26.94
N ASP A 146 -3.52 -7.21 -27.81
CA ASP A 146 -3.94 -8.05 -28.93
C ASP A 146 -2.79 -8.28 -29.93
N GLU A 147 -2.03 -7.22 -30.26
CA GLU A 147 -0.86 -7.29 -31.13
C GLU A 147 0.24 -8.18 -30.54
N GLN A 148 0.44 -8.12 -29.21
CA GLN A 148 1.42 -8.95 -28.51
C GLN A 148 0.90 -10.35 -28.14
N GLY A 149 -0.36 -10.68 -28.45
CA GLY A 149 -0.96 -11.99 -28.21
C GLY A 149 -1.34 -12.27 -26.76
N TYR A 150 -1.65 -11.23 -25.97
CA TYR A 150 -2.05 -11.37 -24.58
C TYR A 150 -3.53 -11.04 -24.36
N ASP A 151 -4.23 -11.91 -23.65
CA ASP A 151 -5.66 -11.74 -23.35
C ASP A 151 -5.94 -10.58 -22.36
N SER A 152 -4.95 -10.23 -21.52
CA SER A 152 -5.09 -9.19 -20.49
C SER A 152 -3.73 -8.66 -20.02
N THR A 153 -3.75 -7.50 -19.37
CA THR A 153 -2.58 -6.96 -18.64
C THR A 153 -2.01 -7.97 -17.65
N LEU A 154 -2.85 -8.70 -16.90
CA LEU A 154 -2.37 -9.72 -15.96
C LEU A 154 -1.73 -10.92 -16.63
N ALA A 155 -2.20 -11.31 -17.85
CA ALA A 155 -1.55 -12.35 -18.64
C ALA A 155 -0.14 -11.91 -19.08
N TYR A 156 0.00 -10.65 -19.52
CA TYR A 156 1.29 -10.06 -19.85
C TYR A 156 2.23 -9.99 -18.64
N VAL A 157 1.75 -9.46 -17.51
CA VAL A 157 2.51 -9.41 -16.25
C VAL A 157 3.00 -10.80 -15.84
N ARG A 158 2.14 -11.81 -15.94
CA ARG A 158 2.53 -13.20 -15.64
C ARG A 158 3.66 -13.70 -16.52
N ALA A 159 3.56 -13.46 -17.83
CA ALA A 159 4.62 -13.87 -18.79
C ALA A 159 5.95 -13.17 -18.46
N MET A 160 5.91 -11.88 -18.18
CA MET A 160 7.11 -11.10 -17.83
C MET A 160 7.69 -11.50 -16.46
N ALA A 161 6.86 -11.83 -15.49
CA ALA A 161 7.31 -12.34 -14.19
C ALA A 161 8.11 -13.64 -14.33
N ILE A 162 7.65 -14.55 -15.18
CA ILE A 162 8.38 -15.80 -15.49
C ILE A 162 9.73 -15.47 -16.13
N ARG A 163 9.74 -14.64 -17.16
CA ARG A 163 10.98 -14.27 -17.87
C ARG A 163 11.98 -13.59 -16.95
N VAL A 164 11.54 -12.63 -16.14
CA VAL A 164 12.41 -11.94 -15.18
C VAL A 164 13.02 -12.92 -14.17
N LEU A 165 12.22 -13.85 -13.65
CA LEU A 165 12.72 -14.88 -12.74
C LEU A 165 13.76 -15.79 -13.41
N GLU A 166 13.46 -16.29 -14.62
CA GLU A 166 14.33 -17.23 -15.35
C GLU A 166 15.61 -16.57 -15.86
N GLU A 167 15.54 -15.32 -16.35
CA GLU A 167 16.65 -14.66 -17.01
C GLU A 167 17.54 -13.85 -16.04
N THR A 168 17.01 -13.41 -14.88
CA THR A 168 17.75 -12.56 -13.93
C THR A 168 17.89 -13.13 -12.52
N GLY A 169 17.06 -14.12 -12.16
CA GLY A 169 16.98 -14.68 -10.82
C GLY A 169 16.28 -13.77 -9.79
N LEU A 170 15.79 -12.59 -10.19
CA LEU A 170 15.03 -11.70 -9.31
C LEU A 170 13.67 -12.30 -8.99
N LEU A 171 13.27 -12.22 -7.73
CA LEU A 171 11.95 -12.68 -7.28
C LEU A 171 10.88 -11.66 -7.66
N PRO A 172 9.85 -12.04 -8.47
CA PRO A 172 8.78 -11.11 -8.80
C PRO A 172 7.92 -10.76 -7.57
N HIS A 173 7.70 -9.47 -7.33
CA HIS A 173 6.67 -8.96 -6.45
C HIS A 173 5.63 -8.23 -7.28
N LEU A 174 4.41 -8.77 -7.38
CA LEU A 174 3.38 -8.24 -8.25
C LEU A 174 2.43 -7.30 -7.51
N ASN A 175 2.32 -6.07 -8.01
CA ASN A 175 1.40 -5.06 -7.49
C ASN A 175 0.49 -4.52 -8.62
N PRO A 176 -0.40 -5.35 -9.20
CA PRO A 176 -1.18 -5.02 -10.38
C PRO A 176 -2.56 -4.40 -10.07
N GLY A 177 -2.85 -4.08 -8.81
CA GLY A 177 -4.15 -3.58 -8.38
C GLY A 177 -5.15 -4.68 -8.02
N VAL A 178 -6.42 -4.50 -8.40
CA VAL A 178 -7.51 -5.42 -8.05
C VAL A 178 -7.44 -6.70 -8.88
N MET A 179 -7.57 -7.83 -8.20
CA MET A 179 -7.57 -9.16 -8.80
C MET A 179 -8.77 -9.98 -8.34
N SER A 180 -9.28 -10.85 -9.21
CA SER A 180 -10.22 -11.90 -8.83
C SER A 180 -9.50 -13.05 -8.12
N TRP A 181 -10.27 -13.97 -7.54
CA TRP A 181 -9.75 -15.20 -6.95
C TRP A 181 -8.93 -16.03 -7.96
N GLU A 182 -9.47 -16.18 -9.17
CA GLU A 182 -8.85 -16.93 -10.27
C GLU A 182 -7.52 -16.28 -10.70
N GLU A 183 -7.49 -14.96 -10.79
CA GLU A 183 -6.30 -14.20 -11.16
C GLU A 183 -5.21 -14.30 -10.09
N LEU A 184 -5.57 -14.15 -8.81
CA LEU A 184 -4.65 -14.37 -7.69
C LEU A 184 -4.07 -15.79 -7.72
N ASN A 185 -4.92 -16.80 -7.91
CA ASN A 185 -4.50 -18.19 -7.97
C ASN A 185 -3.60 -18.48 -9.19
N ARG A 186 -3.86 -17.83 -10.33
CA ARG A 186 -3.04 -17.96 -11.56
C ARG A 186 -1.66 -17.29 -11.42
N LEU A 187 -1.57 -16.20 -10.65
CA LEU A 187 -0.31 -15.46 -10.44
C LEU A 187 0.53 -16.04 -9.29
N LYS A 188 -0.09 -16.68 -8.30
CA LYS A 188 0.59 -17.27 -7.14
C LYS A 188 1.83 -18.12 -7.48
N PRO A 189 1.83 -19.02 -8.48
CA PRO A 189 3.00 -19.85 -8.77
C PRO A 189 4.22 -19.08 -9.30
N VAL A 190 4.03 -17.86 -9.79
CA VAL A 190 5.09 -17.04 -10.41
C VAL A 190 5.49 -15.82 -9.58
N SER A 191 4.87 -15.65 -8.41
CA SER A 191 5.12 -14.50 -7.55
C SER A 191 5.14 -14.91 -6.09
N PRO A 192 6.33 -14.91 -5.44
CA PRO A 192 6.48 -15.26 -4.02
C PRO A 192 5.70 -14.36 -3.08
N SER A 193 5.43 -13.14 -3.52
CA SER A 193 4.63 -12.14 -2.78
C SER A 193 3.92 -11.21 -3.74
N MET A 194 2.79 -10.65 -3.28
CA MET A 194 2.02 -9.67 -4.03
C MET A 194 1.66 -8.49 -3.14
N GLY A 195 1.14 -7.44 -3.73
CA GLY A 195 0.71 -6.26 -2.98
C GLY A 195 -0.42 -5.50 -3.64
N MET A 196 -1.17 -4.80 -2.81
CA MET A 196 -2.16 -3.79 -3.19
C MET A 196 -2.47 -2.96 -1.95
N MET A 197 -2.29 -1.65 -2.04
CA MET A 197 -2.63 -0.74 -0.94
C MET A 197 -4.14 -0.69 -0.75
N LEU A 198 -4.64 -1.00 0.47
CA LEU A 198 -6.05 -0.79 0.82
C LEU A 198 -6.39 0.70 0.75
N GLU A 199 -5.48 1.53 1.20
CA GLU A 199 -5.50 2.98 1.32
C GLU A 199 -6.50 3.48 2.36
N THR A 200 -7.79 3.20 2.21
CA THR A 200 -8.83 3.56 3.17
C THR A 200 -10.05 2.65 3.04
N THR A 201 -10.82 2.54 4.11
CA THR A 201 -12.15 1.92 4.11
C THR A 201 -13.27 2.95 4.00
N SER A 202 -12.96 4.23 3.82
CA SER A 202 -13.95 5.30 3.70
C SER A 202 -14.73 5.20 2.39
N ARG A 203 -15.99 4.79 2.49
CA ARG A 203 -16.93 4.83 1.35
C ARG A 203 -17.23 6.26 0.90
N ARG A 204 -17.18 7.21 1.83
CA ARG A 204 -17.39 8.63 1.53
C ARG A 204 -16.36 9.15 0.52
N LEU A 205 -15.09 8.76 0.64
CA LEU A 205 -14.03 9.15 -0.29
C LEU A 205 -14.17 8.51 -1.68
N PHE A 206 -14.88 7.40 -1.77
CA PHE A 206 -15.20 6.72 -3.02
C PHE A 206 -16.47 7.29 -3.70
N GLU A 207 -17.51 7.58 -2.93
CA GLU A 207 -18.84 7.97 -3.43
C GLU A 207 -18.98 9.48 -3.66
N THR A 208 -18.26 10.31 -2.90
CA THR A 208 -18.44 11.77 -2.96
C THR A 208 -17.69 12.36 -4.16
N ARG A 209 -18.44 13.11 -4.99
CA ARG A 209 -17.84 13.81 -6.13
C ARG A 209 -16.75 14.77 -5.67
N GLY A 210 -15.58 14.67 -6.30
CA GLY A 210 -14.40 15.49 -5.98
C GLY A 210 -13.52 14.92 -4.88
N ALA A 211 -13.95 13.86 -4.16
CA ALA A 211 -13.11 13.17 -3.20
C ALA A 211 -12.04 12.29 -3.86
N ALA A 212 -11.06 11.87 -3.08
CA ALA A 212 -9.82 11.24 -3.55
C ALA A 212 -10.00 10.03 -4.48
N HIS A 213 -11.03 9.23 -4.27
CA HIS A 213 -11.30 7.99 -5.01
C HIS A 213 -12.50 8.08 -5.97
N PHE A 214 -13.14 9.24 -6.07
CA PHE A 214 -14.31 9.39 -6.94
C PHE A 214 -13.95 9.10 -8.41
N GLY A 215 -14.73 8.22 -9.05
CA GLY A 215 -14.50 7.80 -10.43
C GLY A 215 -13.41 6.75 -10.63
N SER A 216 -13.00 6.08 -9.54
CA SER A 216 -11.99 5.02 -9.53
C SER A 216 -12.63 3.69 -9.09
N PRO A 217 -13.15 2.85 -10.01
CA PRO A 217 -13.93 1.65 -9.66
C PRO A 217 -13.17 0.66 -8.80
N ASP A 218 -11.85 0.57 -8.94
CA ASP A 218 -10.99 -0.34 -8.17
C ASP A 218 -10.61 0.21 -6.79
N LYS A 219 -11.08 1.42 -6.46
CA LYS A 219 -10.93 2.02 -5.13
C LYS A 219 -12.15 1.84 -4.23
N ASP A 220 -13.18 1.08 -4.67
CA ASP A 220 -14.25 0.66 -3.76
C ASP A 220 -13.65 -0.14 -2.60
N PRO A 221 -13.82 0.31 -1.34
CA PRO A 221 -13.26 -0.40 -0.19
C PRO A 221 -13.70 -1.86 -0.09
N ALA A 222 -14.93 -2.18 -0.49
CA ALA A 222 -15.43 -3.56 -0.48
C ALA A 222 -14.67 -4.45 -1.46
N VAL A 223 -14.36 -3.92 -2.65
CA VAL A 223 -13.56 -4.65 -3.67
C VAL A 223 -12.14 -4.91 -3.16
N ARG A 224 -11.49 -3.89 -2.59
CA ARG A 224 -10.10 -4.01 -2.09
C ARG A 224 -10.01 -4.93 -0.88
N LEU A 225 -10.96 -4.86 0.06
CA LEU A 225 -11.02 -5.78 1.19
C LEU A 225 -11.19 -7.23 0.74
N ARG A 226 -12.04 -7.49 -0.27
CA ARG A 226 -12.18 -8.83 -0.86
C ARG A 226 -10.85 -9.36 -1.40
N VAL A 227 -10.08 -8.55 -2.16
CA VAL A 227 -8.76 -8.96 -2.68
C VAL A 227 -7.83 -9.37 -1.54
N LEU A 228 -7.77 -8.59 -0.46
CA LEU A 228 -6.95 -8.92 0.71
C LEU A 228 -7.39 -10.22 1.40
N GLU A 229 -8.69 -10.45 1.51
CA GLU A 229 -9.24 -11.68 2.08
C GLU A 229 -8.95 -12.89 1.18
N ASP A 230 -9.10 -12.74 -0.14
CA ASP A 230 -8.81 -13.80 -1.11
C ASP A 230 -7.32 -14.14 -1.17
N ALA A 231 -6.44 -13.15 -1.14
CA ALA A 231 -5.00 -13.36 -0.99
C ALA A 231 -4.67 -14.10 0.31
N GLY A 232 -5.36 -13.74 1.40
CA GLY A 232 -5.25 -14.41 2.69
C GLY A 232 -5.67 -15.87 2.64
N ARG A 233 -6.83 -16.18 2.06
CA ARG A 233 -7.33 -17.56 1.87
C ARG A 233 -6.39 -18.39 1.00
N LEU A 234 -5.78 -17.78 0.00
CA LEU A 234 -4.78 -18.41 -0.87
C LEU A 234 -3.39 -18.51 -0.21
N SER A 235 -3.22 -17.97 1.01
CA SER A 235 -1.93 -17.92 1.71
C SER A 235 -0.82 -17.25 0.89
N ILE A 236 -1.16 -16.20 0.17
CA ILE A 236 -0.20 -15.38 -0.59
C ILE A 236 0.38 -14.34 0.37
N PRO A 237 1.70 -14.28 0.61
CA PRO A 237 2.32 -13.19 1.35
C PRO A 237 1.97 -11.85 0.67
N PHE A 238 1.27 -10.97 1.38
CA PHE A 238 0.65 -9.81 0.77
C PHE A 238 1.02 -8.51 1.47
N THR A 239 1.57 -7.56 0.72
CA THR A 239 1.84 -6.19 1.19
C THR A 239 0.62 -5.32 0.96
N THR A 240 0.22 -4.59 1.98
CA THR A 240 -0.91 -3.65 1.92
C THR A 240 -0.62 -2.43 2.79
N GLY A 241 -1.57 -1.53 2.93
CA GLY A 241 -1.39 -0.36 3.79
C GLY A 241 -2.49 0.68 3.65
N LEU A 242 -2.26 1.81 4.28
CA LEU A 242 -3.15 2.96 4.26
C LEU A 242 -2.43 4.19 3.70
N LEU A 243 -3.18 5.05 3.04
CA LEU A 243 -2.74 6.37 2.59
C LEU A 243 -3.44 7.42 3.47
N VAL A 244 -2.65 8.13 4.25
CA VAL A 244 -3.12 9.05 5.28
C VAL A 244 -3.08 10.49 4.77
N GLY A 245 -4.18 11.23 4.98
CA GLY A 245 -4.30 12.65 4.60
C GLY A 245 -4.98 12.88 3.25
N ILE A 246 -5.71 11.90 2.71
CA ILE A 246 -6.48 12.06 1.46
C ILE A 246 -7.91 12.55 1.68
N GLY A 247 -8.22 13.02 2.89
CA GLY A 247 -9.53 13.58 3.28
C GLY A 247 -10.37 12.65 4.15
N GLU A 248 -9.83 11.53 4.61
CA GLU A 248 -10.46 10.68 5.63
C GLU A 248 -10.43 11.37 6.99
N ASP A 249 -11.45 11.11 7.81
CA ASP A 249 -11.44 11.55 9.19
C ASP A 249 -10.73 10.52 10.12
N LEU A 250 -10.55 10.89 11.39
CA LEU A 250 -9.81 10.06 12.36
C LEU A 250 -10.52 8.72 12.63
N THR A 251 -11.85 8.68 12.57
CA THR A 251 -12.63 7.45 12.73
C THR A 251 -12.45 6.54 11.51
N GLU A 252 -12.58 7.07 10.30
CA GLU A 252 -12.36 6.35 9.04
C GLU A 252 -10.93 5.78 8.97
N ARG A 253 -9.94 6.55 9.45
CA ARG A 253 -8.55 6.08 9.55
C ARG A 253 -8.39 4.95 10.55
N ALA A 254 -8.99 5.07 11.74
CA ALA A 254 -8.99 4.01 12.74
C ALA A 254 -9.69 2.74 12.23
N GLU A 255 -10.85 2.86 11.59
CA GLU A 255 -11.58 1.73 10.97
C GLU A 255 -10.71 1.01 9.93
N THR A 256 -9.96 1.76 9.11
CA THR A 256 -9.01 1.18 8.14
C THR A 256 -7.94 0.35 8.83
N ILE A 257 -7.34 0.86 9.91
CA ILE A 257 -6.33 0.13 10.68
C ILE A 257 -6.93 -1.14 11.30
N PHE A 258 -8.17 -1.08 11.81
CA PHE A 258 -8.85 -2.24 12.37
C PHE A 258 -9.26 -3.27 11.30
N ALA A 259 -9.61 -2.84 10.10
CA ALA A 259 -9.84 -3.75 8.98
C ALA A 259 -8.57 -4.52 8.62
N LEU A 260 -7.42 -3.85 8.52
CA LEU A 260 -6.12 -4.50 8.31
C LEU A 260 -5.76 -5.46 9.45
N ARG A 261 -6.00 -5.08 10.72
CA ARG A 261 -5.82 -5.97 11.88
C ARG A 261 -6.66 -7.24 11.76
N ARG A 262 -7.94 -7.10 11.39
CA ARG A 262 -8.86 -8.24 11.23
C ARG A 262 -8.32 -9.21 10.18
N ILE A 263 -7.97 -8.72 8.99
CA ILE A 263 -7.43 -9.54 7.90
C ILE A 263 -6.12 -10.22 8.31
N SER A 264 -5.19 -9.46 8.88
CA SER A 264 -3.91 -9.99 9.35
C SER A 264 -4.07 -11.11 10.37
N ARG A 265 -5.00 -10.97 11.32
CA ARG A 265 -5.26 -11.99 12.34
C ARG A 265 -6.01 -13.20 11.81
N THR A 266 -6.94 -13.00 10.88
CA THR A 266 -7.76 -14.08 10.33
C THR A 266 -6.95 -15.00 9.44
N TYR A 267 -6.08 -14.44 8.59
CA TYR A 267 -5.41 -15.20 7.54
C TYR A 267 -3.90 -15.38 7.75
N GLY A 268 -3.25 -14.51 8.52
CA GLY A 268 -1.80 -14.58 8.76
C GLY A 268 -0.93 -14.24 7.52
N ALA A 269 -1.53 -13.83 6.40
CA ALA A 269 -0.85 -13.62 5.12
C ALA A 269 -0.39 -12.17 4.89
N VAL A 270 -0.80 -11.22 5.73
CA VAL A 270 -0.33 -9.83 5.61
C VAL A 270 1.16 -9.77 5.97
N GLN A 271 1.97 -9.63 4.93
CA GLN A 271 3.43 -9.59 5.05
C GLN A 271 3.91 -8.27 5.64
N GLU A 272 3.30 -7.17 5.23
CA GLU A 272 3.68 -5.81 5.60
C GLU A 272 2.50 -4.86 5.50
N VAL A 273 2.45 -3.89 6.42
CA VAL A 273 1.50 -2.77 6.37
C VAL A 273 2.27 -1.48 6.22
N ILE A 274 2.06 -0.80 5.09
CA ILE A 274 2.67 0.49 4.78
C ILE A 274 1.74 1.60 5.27
N VAL A 275 2.26 2.51 6.09
CA VAL A 275 1.59 3.77 6.44
C VAL A 275 2.21 4.84 5.55
N GLN A 276 1.50 5.24 4.52
CA GLN A 276 1.96 6.23 3.55
C GLN A 276 1.29 7.57 3.81
N ASN A 277 2.08 8.65 3.87
CA ASN A 277 1.54 10.00 4.00
C ASN A 277 1.20 10.59 2.62
N PHE A 278 0.09 11.31 2.54
CA PHE A 278 -0.25 12.11 1.37
C PHE A 278 0.63 13.34 1.28
N ARG A 279 1.03 13.66 0.05
CA ARG A 279 1.70 14.91 -0.34
C ARG A 279 1.05 15.44 -1.60
N ALA A 280 0.62 16.67 -1.58
CA ALA A 280 0.06 17.33 -2.75
C ALA A 280 1.09 17.40 -3.89
N LYS A 281 0.63 17.15 -5.13
CA LYS A 281 1.48 17.19 -6.32
C LYS A 281 0.86 18.10 -7.38
N PRO A 282 1.67 18.89 -8.11
CA PRO A 282 1.18 19.92 -9.03
C PRO A 282 0.22 19.41 -10.12
N ASP A 283 0.48 18.20 -10.63
CA ASP A 283 -0.23 17.63 -11.78
C ASP A 283 -1.42 16.76 -11.40
N THR A 284 -1.92 16.89 -10.15
CA THR A 284 -3.05 16.11 -9.66
C THR A 284 -4.28 16.96 -9.36
N ALA A 285 -5.45 16.34 -9.29
CA ALA A 285 -6.67 17.02 -8.86
C ALA A 285 -6.57 17.54 -7.41
N MET A 286 -5.75 16.90 -6.57
CA MET A 286 -5.51 17.28 -5.18
C MET A 286 -4.31 18.22 -4.99
N ARG A 287 -3.83 18.91 -6.03
CA ARG A 287 -2.67 19.84 -5.97
C ARG A 287 -2.79 20.98 -4.97
N HIS A 288 -4.00 21.29 -4.52
CA HIS A 288 -4.28 22.35 -3.56
C HIS A 288 -4.74 21.83 -2.19
N ALA A 289 -4.70 20.51 -2.00
CA ALA A 289 -4.98 19.91 -0.69
C ALA A 289 -3.77 20.13 0.24
N ASP A 290 -4.03 20.23 1.54
CA ASP A 290 -2.99 20.33 2.53
C ASP A 290 -2.18 19.03 2.61
N ASP A 291 -0.88 19.16 2.79
CA ASP A 291 -0.01 18.03 3.12
C ASP A 291 -0.29 17.52 4.53
N LEU A 292 -0.15 16.23 4.72
CA LEU A 292 -0.26 15.64 6.06
C LEU A 292 0.87 16.16 6.96
N GLY A 293 0.52 16.69 8.14
CA GLY A 293 1.49 17.14 9.12
C GLY A 293 2.33 15.99 9.69
N LEU A 294 3.58 16.28 10.07
CA LEU A 294 4.50 15.27 10.60
C LEU A 294 3.97 14.63 11.89
N ASP A 295 3.40 15.39 12.80
CA ASP A 295 2.87 14.86 14.06
C ASP A 295 1.67 13.95 13.83
N GLU A 296 0.79 14.30 12.91
CA GLU A 296 -0.34 13.46 12.51
C GLU A 296 0.14 12.15 11.85
N TYR A 297 1.20 12.23 11.05
CA TYR A 297 1.83 11.05 10.46
C TYR A 297 2.47 10.15 11.52
N ARG A 298 3.20 10.72 12.49
CA ARG A 298 3.78 10.00 13.62
C ARG A 298 2.69 9.29 14.44
N ALA A 299 1.58 9.98 14.73
CA ALA A 299 0.43 9.38 15.40
C ALA A 299 -0.16 8.20 14.62
N ALA A 300 -0.33 8.34 13.31
CA ALA A 300 -0.84 7.27 12.44
C ALA A 300 0.07 6.02 12.46
N ILE A 301 1.40 6.19 12.38
CA ILE A 301 2.37 5.09 12.48
C ILE A 301 2.27 4.42 13.86
N ALA A 302 2.25 5.21 14.93
CA ALA A 302 2.22 4.71 16.30
C ALA A 302 0.93 3.92 16.59
N VAL A 303 -0.24 4.47 16.23
CA VAL A 303 -1.53 3.79 16.40
C VAL A 303 -1.58 2.51 15.57
N THR A 304 -1.12 2.55 14.32
CA THR A 304 -1.04 1.35 13.47
C THR A 304 -0.19 0.27 14.13
N ARG A 305 0.99 0.60 14.67
CA ARG A 305 1.85 -0.34 15.40
C ARG A 305 1.15 -0.95 16.60
N ILE A 306 0.50 -0.12 17.43
CA ILE A 306 -0.16 -0.57 18.65
C ILE A 306 -1.33 -1.50 18.32
N VAL A 307 -2.18 -1.12 17.37
CA VAL A 307 -3.38 -1.88 16.98
C VAL A 307 -3.02 -3.21 16.32
N LEU A 308 -2.05 -3.22 15.42
CA LEU A 308 -1.61 -4.44 14.73
C LEU A 308 -0.79 -5.36 15.65
N GLY A 309 -0.10 -4.79 16.64
CA GLY A 309 0.66 -5.51 17.65
C GLY A 309 2.11 -5.85 17.25
N PRO A 310 2.81 -6.60 18.11
CA PRO A 310 4.26 -6.77 18.03
C PRO A 310 4.74 -7.58 16.82
N LYS A 311 3.92 -8.50 16.31
CA LYS A 311 4.29 -9.39 15.18
C LYS A 311 4.18 -8.70 13.81
N ALA A 312 3.43 -7.60 13.72
CA ALA A 312 3.23 -6.91 12.45
C ALA A 312 4.52 -6.25 11.93
N ARG A 313 4.71 -6.24 10.64
CA ARG A 313 5.72 -5.40 9.97
C ARG A 313 5.02 -4.13 9.53
N VAL A 314 5.38 -3.01 10.13
CA VAL A 314 4.86 -1.69 9.79
C VAL A 314 5.99 -0.90 9.16
N GLN A 315 5.75 -0.44 7.94
CA GLN A 315 6.66 0.39 7.17
C GLN A 315 6.12 1.82 7.09
N ALA A 316 7.01 2.79 7.20
CA ALA A 316 6.75 4.20 6.93
C ALA A 316 7.81 4.69 5.94
N PRO A 317 7.43 5.05 4.69
CA PRO A 317 8.40 5.49 3.69
C PRO A 317 9.04 6.82 4.09
N PRO A 318 10.38 6.90 4.26
CA PRO A 318 11.04 8.14 4.72
C PRO A 318 11.17 9.20 3.63
N ASN A 319 11.11 8.80 2.37
CA ASN A 319 11.24 9.69 1.20
C ASN A 319 10.03 10.61 0.97
N LEU A 320 8.99 10.47 1.77
CA LEU A 320 7.79 11.32 1.73
C LEU A 320 7.72 12.27 2.94
N VAL A 321 8.75 12.29 3.78
CA VAL A 321 8.86 13.16 4.96
C VAL A 321 10.04 14.09 4.74
N ASP A 322 9.80 15.41 4.74
CA ASP A 322 10.83 16.44 4.70
C ASP A 322 11.36 16.72 6.09
#